data_8544a3f08708901971051b502c7d598b
#
_entry.id   8544a3f08708901971051b502c7d598b
#
_cell.length_a   1.000
_cell.length_b   1.000
_cell.length_c   1.000
_cell.angle_alpha   90.00
_cell.angle_beta   90.00
_cell.angle_gamma   90.00
#
_symmetry.space_group_name_H-M   'P 1'
#
loop_
_entity.id
_entity.type
_entity.pdbx_description
1 polymer ?
#
loop_
_entity_poly.entity_id
_entity_poly.type
_entity_poly.pdbx_seq_one_letter_code
_entity_poly.pdbx_strand_id
1 'polypeptide(L)'
;GEGSFRDALKDKEEARSLEQEHRLVKDDDVAAVMISENEARLGKDPDNLKLIRDIADLYANKKDFINTTRYLELYLAKAGVNDPMILEALRDSKLAEFDHRLKSLDPSLPEHEVQVAQLKSERAQWMLEDVKRRADLNPTDLQIRYELGELHLQAGRVGEAIAELQKAQNNPNKRIAAMNLLAQAFAHRGMNDLAARKLQEALKEKLIFDDEAKELRYQLG
;
A
#
# COMPACT_ATOMS: atom_id res chain seq x y z
N GLY A 1 50.56 -4.94 -13.03
CA GLY A 1 49.84 -6.01 -12.30
C GLY A 1 48.45 -5.61 -11.84
N GLU A 2 48.15 -4.33 -11.50
CA GLU A 2 46.84 -3.90 -10.96
C GLU A 2 45.77 -3.71 -12.03
N GLY A 3 46.11 -3.38 -13.27
CA GLY A 3 45.15 -3.25 -14.37
C GLY A 3 44.46 -4.58 -14.74
N SER A 4 45.23 -5.66 -14.81
CA SER A 4 44.74 -6.99 -15.20
C SER A 4 43.75 -7.60 -14.17
N PHE A 5 43.85 -7.28 -12.89
CA PHE A 5 42.93 -7.76 -11.86
C PHE A 5 41.59 -7.01 -11.87
N ARG A 6 41.62 -5.72 -12.13
CA ARG A 6 40.40 -4.90 -12.27
C ARG A 6 39.63 -5.25 -13.54
N ASP A 7 40.31 -5.54 -14.62
CA ASP A 7 39.68 -5.97 -15.88
C ASP A 7 39.03 -7.36 -15.71
N ALA A 8 39.70 -8.30 -15.06
CA ALA A 8 39.14 -9.61 -14.77
C ALA A 8 37.97 -9.59 -13.76
N LEU A 9 37.88 -8.60 -12.88
CA LEU A 9 36.70 -8.38 -12.02
C LEU A 9 35.51 -7.82 -12.79
N LYS A 10 35.75 -6.87 -13.69
CA LYS A 10 34.71 -6.30 -14.57
C LYS A 10 34.12 -7.38 -15.50
N ASP A 11 34.97 -8.18 -16.12
CA ASP A 11 34.53 -9.28 -16.99
C ASP A 11 33.69 -10.31 -16.23
N LYS A 12 34.02 -10.56 -14.95
CA LYS A 12 33.22 -11.45 -14.09
C LYS A 12 31.88 -10.84 -13.68
N GLU A 13 31.83 -9.54 -13.44
CA GLU A 13 30.58 -8.85 -13.11
C GLU A 13 29.68 -8.74 -14.34
N GLU A 14 30.22 -8.45 -15.51
CA GLU A 14 29.50 -8.47 -16.78
C GLU A 14 28.97 -9.85 -17.14
N ALA A 15 29.77 -10.90 -16.98
CA ALA A 15 29.32 -12.27 -17.21
C ALA A 15 28.19 -12.69 -16.27
N ARG A 16 28.26 -12.31 -14.98
CA ARG A 16 27.18 -12.57 -14.00
C ARG A 16 25.90 -11.77 -14.34
N SER A 17 26.05 -10.53 -14.78
CA SER A 17 24.92 -9.69 -15.20
C SER A 17 24.22 -10.30 -16.42
N LEU A 18 24.97 -10.73 -17.42
CA LEU A 18 24.46 -11.41 -18.61
C LEU A 18 23.79 -12.76 -18.29
N GLU A 19 24.37 -13.55 -17.39
CA GLU A 19 23.72 -14.80 -16.93
C GLU A 19 22.40 -14.54 -16.18
N GLN A 20 22.38 -13.52 -15.32
CA GLN A 20 21.13 -13.10 -14.64
C GLN A 20 20.08 -12.60 -15.61
N GLU A 21 20.46 -11.80 -16.60
CA GLU A 21 19.57 -11.29 -17.63
C GLU A 21 18.99 -12.42 -18.49
N HIS A 22 19.82 -13.38 -18.93
CA HIS A 22 19.37 -14.58 -19.64
C HIS A 22 18.43 -15.45 -18.82
N ARG A 23 18.66 -15.55 -17.52
CA ARG A 23 17.80 -16.32 -16.61
C ARG A 23 16.45 -15.65 -16.44
N LEU A 24 16.43 -14.33 -16.26
CA LEU A 24 15.19 -13.54 -16.14
C LEU A 24 14.35 -13.62 -17.41
N VAL A 25 14.96 -13.51 -18.61
CA VAL A 25 14.26 -13.64 -19.88
C VAL A 25 13.64 -15.03 -20.03
N LYS A 26 14.38 -16.09 -19.67
CA LYS A 26 13.87 -17.47 -19.75
C LYS A 26 12.72 -17.73 -18.76
N ASP A 27 12.81 -17.18 -17.55
CA ASP A 27 11.75 -17.29 -16.55
C ASP A 27 10.49 -16.51 -16.98
N ASP A 28 10.67 -15.38 -17.67
CA ASP A 28 9.58 -14.56 -18.20
C ASP A 28 8.86 -15.24 -19.38
N ASP A 29 9.59 -15.91 -20.26
CA ASP A 29 9.04 -16.70 -21.36
C ASP A 29 8.24 -17.90 -20.83
N VAL A 30 8.75 -18.60 -19.82
CA VAL A 30 8.04 -19.71 -19.18
C VAL A 30 6.75 -19.23 -18.52
N ALA A 31 6.80 -18.11 -17.80
CA ALA A 31 5.61 -17.53 -17.20
C ALA A 31 4.56 -17.14 -18.24
N ALA A 32 4.96 -16.58 -19.38
CA ALA A 32 4.06 -16.23 -20.48
C ALA A 32 3.34 -17.47 -21.07
N VAL A 33 4.05 -18.58 -21.25
CA VAL A 33 3.46 -19.85 -21.71
C VAL A 33 2.46 -20.37 -20.68
N MET A 34 2.83 -20.39 -19.39
CA MET A 34 1.94 -20.84 -18.31
C MET A 34 0.67 -19.99 -18.19
N ILE A 35 0.78 -18.68 -18.34
CA ILE A 35 -0.38 -17.78 -18.39
C ILE A 35 -1.31 -18.17 -19.52
N SER A 36 -0.78 -18.29 -20.75
CA SER A 36 -1.58 -18.65 -21.92
C SER A 36 -2.31 -19.99 -21.76
N GLU A 37 -1.63 -21.00 -21.24
CA GLU A 37 -2.21 -22.32 -20.98
C GLU A 37 -3.30 -22.25 -19.90
N ASN A 38 -3.06 -21.52 -18.81
CA ASN A 38 -4.03 -21.37 -17.73
C ASN A 38 -5.25 -20.55 -18.18
N GLU A 39 -5.06 -19.50 -18.97
CA GLU A 39 -6.16 -18.73 -19.56
C GLU A 39 -7.02 -19.59 -20.51
N ALA A 40 -6.39 -20.42 -21.33
CA ALA A 40 -7.11 -21.37 -22.19
C ALA A 40 -7.91 -22.42 -21.38
N ARG A 41 -7.37 -22.86 -20.23
CA ARG A 41 -8.08 -23.75 -19.30
C ARG A 41 -9.22 -23.03 -18.58
N LEU A 42 -8.98 -21.79 -18.18
CA LEU A 42 -10.02 -20.95 -17.54
C LEU A 42 -11.17 -20.67 -18.51
N GLY A 43 -10.92 -20.55 -19.81
CA GLY A 43 -11.95 -20.43 -20.84
C GLY A 43 -12.89 -21.66 -20.90
N LYS A 44 -12.41 -22.84 -20.48
CA LYS A 44 -13.21 -24.07 -20.40
C LYS A 44 -13.90 -24.26 -19.03
N ASP A 45 -13.36 -23.68 -17.99
CA ASP A 45 -13.85 -23.75 -16.61
C ASP A 45 -13.77 -22.33 -15.96
N PRO A 46 -14.71 -21.42 -16.33
CA PRO A 46 -14.63 -19.99 -15.98
C PRO A 46 -14.81 -19.70 -14.48
N ASP A 47 -15.29 -20.64 -13.70
CA ASP A 47 -15.54 -20.49 -12.26
C ASP A 47 -14.44 -21.12 -11.39
N ASN A 48 -13.34 -21.57 -12.01
CA ASN A 48 -12.23 -22.20 -11.32
C ASN A 48 -11.38 -21.17 -10.57
N LEU A 49 -11.70 -20.95 -9.29
CA LEU A 49 -11.04 -20.00 -8.43
C LEU A 49 -9.53 -20.23 -8.31
N LYS A 50 -9.11 -21.52 -8.33
CA LYS A 50 -7.69 -21.85 -8.28
C LYS A 50 -6.94 -21.36 -9.51
N LEU A 51 -7.48 -21.60 -10.72
CA LEU A 51 -6.90 -21.12 -11.96
C LEU A 51 -6.84 -19.59 -12.01
N ILE A 52 -7.90 -18.92 -11.58
CA ILE A 52 -7.94 -17.44 -11.51
C ILE A 52 -6.82 -16.94 -10.62
N ARG A 53 -6.62 -17.56 -9.44
CA ARG A 53 -5.55 -17.19 -8.52
C ARG A 53 -4.16 -17.48 -9.10
N ASP A 54 -3.96 -18.67 -9.67
CA ASP A 54 -2.68 -19.05 -10.27
C ASP A 54 -2.27 -18.07 -11.40
N ILE A 55 -3.23 -17.60 -12.21
CA ILE A 55 -2.99 -16.60 -13.26
C ILE A 55 -2.63 -15.25 -12.63
N ALA A 56 -3.34 -14.81 -11.59
CA ALA A 56 -3.02 -13.57 -10.90
C ALA A 56 -1.59 -13.59 -10.33
N ASP A 57 -1.19 -14.70 -9.70
CA ASP A 57 0.15 -14.87 -9.13
C ASP A 57 1.25 -14.86 -10.23
N LEU A 58 0.99 -15.45 -11.40
CA LEU A 58 1.89 -15.39 -12.54
C LEU A 58 2.06 -13.97 -13.08
N TYR A 59 0.98 -13.20 -13.22
CA TYR A 59 1.06 -11.80 -13.62
C TYR A 59 1.76 -10.94 -12.55
N ALA A 60 1.53 -11.21 -11.26
CA ALA A 60 2.22 -10.52 -10.17
C ALA A 60 3.74 -10.73 -10.22
N ASN A 61 4.19 -11.97 -10.50
CA ASN A 61 5.61 -12.29 -10.67
C ASN A 61 6.24 -11.55 -11.86
N LYS A 62 5.47 -11.33 -12.93
CA LYS A 62 5.87 -10.50 -14.09
C LYS A 62 5.79 -8.99 -13.82
N LYS A 63 5.31 -8.56 -12.65
CA LYS A 63 5.01 -7.17 -12.32
C LYS A 63 4.00 -6.51 -13.28
N ASP A 64 3.15 -7.32 -13.90
CA ASP A 64 2.01 -6.84 -14.66
C ASP A 64 0.84 -6.57 -13.69
N PHE A 65 0.90 -5.43 -13.04
CA PHE A 65 -0.05 -5.06 -11.99
C PHE A 65 -1.48 -4.88 -12.51
N ILE A 66 -1.64 -4.49 -13.78
CA ILE A 66 -2.95 -4.31 -14.40
C ILE A 66 -3.67 -5.66 -14.50
N ASN A 67 -3.02 -6.67 -15.07
CA ASN A 67 -3.60 -7.99 -15.20
C ASN A 67 -3.71 -8.69 -13.84
N THR A 68 -2.74 -8.51 -12.93
CA THR A 68 -2.86 -9.00 -11.54
C THR A 68 -4.13 -8.49 -10.88
N THR A 69 -4.36 -7.19 -10.91
CA THR A 69 -5.57 -6.55 -10.35
C THR A 69 -6.84 -7.13 -10.97
N ARG A 70 -6.87 -7.24 -12.30
CA ARG A 70 -8.03 -7.78 -13.05
C ARG A 70 -8.40 -9.20 -12.61
N TYR A 71 -7.41 -10.08 -12.45
CA TYR A 71 -7.68 -11.47 -12.04
C TYR A 71 -8.02 -11.59 -10.55
N LEU A 72 -7.47 -10.74 -9.68
CA LEU A 72 -7.87 -10.70 -8.26
C LEU A 72 -9.31 -10.18 -8.09
N GLU A 73 -9.72 -9.16 -8.86
CA GLU A 73 -11.11 -8.69 -8.91
C GLU A 73 -12.06 -9.76 -9.44
N LEU A 74 -11.66 -10.49 -10.48
CA LEU A 74 -12.42 -11.62 -11.01
C LEU A 74 -12.59 -12.73 -9.95
N TYR A 75 -11.53 -13.03 -9.20
CA TYR A 75 -11.59 -13.98 -8.08
C TYR A 75 -12.63 -13.57 -7.05
N LEU A 76 -12.61 -12.34 -6.58
CA LEU A 76 -13.56 -11.84 -5.59
C LEU A 76 -15.00 -11.86 -6.12
N ALA A 77 -15.21 -11.50 -7.37
CA ALA A 77 -16.53 -11.54 -8.01
C ALA A 77 -17.08 -12.96 -8.12
N LYS A 78 -16.22 -13.95 -8.42
CA LYS A 78 -16.63 -15.37 -8.56
C LYS A 78 -16.77 -16.07 -7.21
N ALA A 79 -15.90 -15.77 -6.26
CA ALA A 79 -15.94 -16.36 -4.92
C ALA A 79 -17.16 -15.91 -4.11
N GLY A 80 -17.69 -14.72 -4.38
CA GLY A 80 -18.85 -14.15 -3.67
C GLY A 80 -18.57 -13.85 -2.18
N VAL A 81 -17.29 -13.89 -1.77
CA VAL A 81 -16.84 -13.63 -0.40
C VAL A 81 -15.65 -12.68 -0.40
N ASN A 82 -15.53 -11.90 0.66
CA ASN A 82 -14.41 -11.02 0.87
C ASN A 82 -13.25 -11.78 1.53
N ASP A 83 -12.42 -12.45 0.72
CA ASP A 83 -11.21 -13.11 1.20
C ASP A 83 -10.17 -12.06 1.61
N PRO A 84 -9.77 -11.99 2.89
CA PRO A 84 -8.84 -10.97 3.37
C PRO A 84 -7.48 -11.00 2.66
N MET A 85 -6.97 -12.19 2.33
CA MET A 85 -5.68 -12.34 1.63
C MET A 85 -5.76 -11.82 0.19
N ILE A 86 -6.88 -12.08 -0.49
CA ILE A 86 -7.11 -11.57 -1.85
C ILE A 86 -7.32 -10.07 -1.84
N LEU A 87 -8.04 -9.53 -0.86
CA LEU A 87 -8.23 -8.08 -0.70
C LEU A 87 -6.90 -7.37 -0.42
N GLU A 88 -6.01 -7.96 0.38
CA GLU A 88 -4.67 -7.43 0.62
C GLU A 88 -3.81 -7.47 -0.65
N ALA A 89 -3.77 -8.60 -1.36
CA ALA A 89 -3.05 -8.74 -2.61
C ALA A 89 -3.57 -7.76 -3.68
N LEU A 90 -4.88 -7.55 -3.77
CA LEU A 90 -5.49 -6.56 -4.66
C LEU A 90 -5.04 -5.15 -4.31
N ARG A 91 -5.03 -4.79 -3.02
CA ARG A 91 -4.56 -3.47 -2.56
C ARG A 91 -3.10 -3.25 -2.93
N ASP A 92 -2.24 -4.22 -2.64
CA ASP A 92 -0.81 -4.12 -2.91
C ASP A 92 -0.52 -4.01 -4.41
N SER A 93 -1.21 -4.81 -5.23
CA SER A 93 -1.11 -4.74 -6.69
C SER A 93 -1.59 -3.40 -7.22
N LYS A 94 -2.69 -2.86 -6.70
CA LYS A 94 -3.24 -1.57 -7.14
C LYS A 94 -2.33 -0.40 -6.78
N LEU A 95 -1.75 -0.41 -5.58
CA LEU A 95 -0.77 0.60 -5.18
C LEU A 95 0.49 0.52 -6.03
N ALA A 96 0.98 -0.69 -6.33
CA ALA A 96 2.12 -0.90 -7.22
C ALA A 96 1.83 -0.42 -8.66
N GLU A 97 0.60 -0.61 -9.17
CA GLU A 97 0.16 -0.06 -10.45
C GLU A 97 0.25 1.47 -10.47
N PHE A 98 -0.28 2.15 -9.44
CA PHE A 98 -0.18 3.60 -9.34
C PHE A 98 1.28 4.08 -9.28
N ASP A 99 2.10 3.42 -8.48
CA ASP A 99 3.53 3.77 -8.35
C ASP A 99 4.28 3.55 -9.67
N HIS A 100 3.96 2.48 -10.41
CA HIS A 100 4.53 2.23 -11.73
C HIS A 100 4.11 3.30 -12.74
N ARG A 101 2.82 3.63 -12.81
CA ARG A 101 2.29 4.70 -13.67
C ARG A 101 2.94 6.05 -13.36
N LEU A 102 3.10 6.41 -12.08
CA LEU A 102 3.77 7.64 -11.66
C LEU A 102 5.23 7.70 -12.13
N LYS A 103 5.97 6.59 -11.99
CA LYS A 103 7.37 6.49 -12.43
C LYS A 103 7.53 6.50 -13.95
N SER A 104 6.50 6.09 -14.69
CA SER A 104 6.51 6.02 -16.16
C SER A 104 6.16 7.35 -16.83
N LEU A 105 5.74 8.38 -16.07
CA LEU A 105 5.46 9.70 -16.59
C LEU A 105 6.76 10.39 -17.00
N ASP A 106 6.78 10.94 -18.22
CA ASP A 106 7.95 11.66 -18.74
C ASP A 106 8.02 13.08 -18.15
N PRO A 107 9.06 13.39 -17.33
CA PRO A 107 9.18 14.70 -16.69
C PRO A 107 9.49 15.83 -17.67
N SER A 108 9.86 15.53 -18.92
CA SER A 108 10.15 16.52 -19.95
C SER A 108 8.90 17.08 -20.65
N LEU A 109 7.75 16.45 -20.47
CA LEU A 109 6.50 16.86 -21.10
C LEU A 109 5.84 18.03 -20.33
N PRO A 110 5.27 19.01 -21.05
CA PRO A 110 4.61 20.18 -20.42
C PRO A 110 3.45 19.78 -19.49
N GLU A 111 2.74 18.67 -19.79
CA GLU A 111 1.61 18.17 -19.02
C GLU A 111 2.02 17.29 -17.82
N HIS A 112 3.30 17.06 -17.61
CA HIS A 112 3.80 16.15 -16.57
C HIS A 112 3.20 16.45 -15.19
N GLU A 113 3.25 17.70 -14.74
CA GLU A 113 2.74 18.09 -13.42
C GLU A 113 1.23 17.84 -13.29
N VAL A 114 0.48 18.10 -14.35
CA VAL A 114 -0.97 17.86 -14.39
C VAL A 114 -1.26 16.37 -14.32
N GLN A 115 -0.55 15.55 -15.09
CA GLN A 115 -0.68 14.09 -15.08
C GLN A 115 -0.30 13.49 -13.72
N VAL A 116 0.76 13.98 -13.09
CA VAL A 116 1.15 13.58 -11.72
C VAL A 116 0.06 13.93 -10.71
N ALA A 117 -0.48 15.14 -10.76
CA ALA A 117 -1.54 15.59 -9.86
C ALA A 117 -2.81 14.75 -10.02
N GLN A 118 -3.23 14.49 -11.27
CA GLN A 118 -4.38 13.66 -11.58
C GLN A 118 -4.19 12.24 -11.04
N LEU A 119 -3.05 11.61 -11.31
CA LEU A 119 -2.79 10.24 -10.89
C LEU A 119 -2.70 10.10 -9.36
N LYS A 120 -2.13 11.10 -8.67
CA LYS A 120 -2.15 11.17 -7.21
C LYS A 120 -3.58 11.30 -6.66
N SER A 121 -4.43 12.06 -7.32
CA SER A 121 -5.84 12.22 -6.95
C SER A 121 -6.62 10.91 -7.14
N GLU A 122 -6.43 10.22 -8.27
CA GLU A 122 -7.01 8.89 -8.53
C GLU A 122 -6.59 7.88 -7.46
N ARG A 123 -5.29 7.85 -7.12
CA ARG A 123 -4.74 6.99 -6.07
C ARG A 123 -5.38 7.28 -4.70
N ALA A 124 -5.47 8.56 -4.33
CA ALA A 124 -6.05 8.96 -3.05
C ALA A 124 -7.54 8.59 -2.95
N GLN A 125 -8.29 8.77 -4.02
CA GLN A 125 -9.69 8.38 -4.08
C GLN A 125 -9.85 6.87 -3.96
N TRP A 126 -9.07 6.10 -4.70
CA TRP A 126 -9.10 4.63 -4.63
C TRP A 126 -8.74 4.13 -3.21
N MET A 127 -7.71 4.70 -2.59
CA MET A 127 -7.32 4.35 -1.21
C MET A 127 -8.44 4.62 -0.22
N LEU A 128 -9.14 5.75 -0.36
CA LEU A 128 -10.25 6.09 0.52
C LEU A 128 -11.41 5.09 0.36
N GLU A 129 -11.73 4.68 -0.85
CA GLU A 129 -12.77 3.67 -1.14
C GLU A 129 -12.39 2.30 -0.57
N ASP A 130 -11.13 1.89 -0.73
CA ASP A 130 -10.63 0.62 -0.18
C ASP A 130 -10.71 0.60 1.35
N VAL A 131 -10.23 1.65 2.02
CA VAL A 131 -10.27 1.73 3.49
C VAL A 131 -11.71 1.79 4.01
N LYS A 132 -12.62 2.49 3.33
CA LYS A 132 -14.05 2.47 3.67
C LYS A 132 -14.60 1.05 3.62
N ARG A 133 -14.38 0.34 2.53
CA ARG A 133 -14.82 -1.06 2.39
C ARG A 133 -14.26 -1.93 3.52
N ARG A 134 -12.99 -1.80 3.88
CA ARG A 134 -12.38 -2.54 5.00
C ARG A 134 -12.99 -2.14 6.34
N ALA A 135 -13.30 -0.88 6.54
CA ALA A 135 -13.97 -0.39 7.75
C ALA A 135 -15.39 -0.92 7.90
N ASP A 136 -16.12 -1.10 6.79
CA ASP A 136 -17.46 -1.68 6.79
C ASP A 136 -17.42 -3.19 7.11
N LEU A 137 -16.40 -3.90 6.61
CA LEU A 137 -16.19 -5.32 6.90
C LEU A 137 -15.70 -5.56 8.34
N ASN A 138 -14.94 -4.64 8.90
CA ASN A 138 -14.36 -4.73 10.24
C ASN A 138 -14.63 -3.44 11.04
N PRO A 139 -15.88 -3.21 11.45
CA PRO A 139 -16.29 -1.93 12.05
C PRO A 139 -15.64 -1.61 13.40
N THR A 140 -15.10 -2.61 14.08
CA THR A 140 -14.42 -2.48 15.37
C THR A 140 -12.90 -2.39 15.27
N ASP A 141 -12.33 -2.51 14.07
CA ASP A 141 -10.88 -2.41 13.87
C ASP A 141 -10.43 -0.94 13.97
N LEU A 142 -9.79 -0.63 15.07
CA LEU A 142 -9.32 0.73 15.38
C LEU A 142 -8.13 1.17 14.52
N GLN A 143 -7.37 0.23 13.94
CA GLN A 143 -6.31 0.55 12.99
C GLN A 143 -6.91 1.05 11.68
N ILE A 144 -7.93 0.37 11.17
CA ILE A 144 -8.65 0.79 9.96
C ILE A 144 -9.34 2.13 10.19
N ARG A 145 -9.90 2.38 11.39
CA ARG A 145 -10.47 3.68 11.76
C ARG A 145 -9.45 4.80 11.73
N TYR A 146 -8.22 4.52 12.17
CA TYR A 146 -7.12 5.48 12.08
C TYR A 146 -6.79 5.81 10.61
N GLU A 147 -6.60 4.79 9.78
CA GLU A 147 -6.31 4.96 8.35
C GLU A 147 -7.41 5.75 7.63
N LEU A 148 -8.66 5.42 7.92
CA LEU A 148 -9.81 6.12 7.34
C LEU A 148 -9.86 7.59 7.77
N GLY A 149 -9.60 7.86 9.04
CA GLY A 149 -9.56 9.23 9.57
C GLY A 149 -8.44 10.07 8.93
N GLU A 150 -7.26 9.49 8.77
CA GLU A 150 -6.11 10.12 8.10
C GLU A 150 -6.43 10.45 6.64
N LEU A 151 -7.00 9.50 5.88
CA LEU A 151 -7.36 9.71 4.49
C LEU A 151 -8.49 10.73 4.31
N HIS A 152 -9.47 10.75 5.22
CA HIS A 152 -10.50 11.79 5.22
C HIS A 152 -9.89 13.18 5.46
N LEU A 153 -8.93 13.30 6.38
CA LEU A 153 -8.26 14.57 6.64
C LEU A 153 -7.47 15.05 5.43
N GLN A 154 -6.72 14.16 4.78
CA GLN A 154 -5.98 14.44 3.55
C GLN A 154 -6.91 14.87 2.39
N ALA A 155 -8.11 14.29 2.32
CA ALA A 155 -9.13 14.65 1.35
C ALA A 155 -9.94 15.92 1.70
N GLY A 156 -9.58 16.63 2.80
CA GLY A 156 -10.29 17.81 3.28
C GLY A 156 -11.68 17.54 3.90
N ARG A 157 -12.02 16.26 4.12
CA ARG A 157 -13.26 15.81 4.74
C ARG A 157 -13.14 15.84 6.26
N VAL A 158 -13.00 17.03 6.81
CA VAL A 158 -12.59 17.23 8.22
C VAL A 158 -13.61 16.65 9.21
N GLY A 159 -14.90 16.74 8.91
CA GLY A 159 -15.96 16.20 9.78
C GLY A 159 -15.90 14.70 9.92
N GLU A 160 -15.75 13.98 8.82
CA GLU A 160 -15.59 12.54 8.76
C GLU A 160 -14.27 12.11 9.41
N ALA A 161 -13.19 12.86 9.17
CA ALA A 161 -11.89 12.61 9.81
C ALA A 161 -12.01 12.65 11.35
N ILE A 162 -12.67 13.66 11.91
CA ILE A 162 -12.88 13.77 13.36
C ILE A 162 -13.64 12.54 13.87
N ALA A 163 -14.73 12.15 13.21
CA ALA A 163 -15.55 11.01 13.66
C ALA A 163 -14.76 9.69 13.71
N GLU A 164 -13.92 9.42 12.70
CA GLU A 164 -13.13 8.20 12.67
C GLU A 164 -11.91 8.25 13.63
N LEU A 165 -11.24 9.40 13.73
CA LEU A 165 -10.10 9.57 14.64
C LEU A 165 -10.50 9.55 16.12
N GLN A 166 -11.72 9.99 16.46
CA GLN A 166 -12.26 9.84 17.81
C GLN A 166 -12.39 8.38 18.23
N LYS A 167 -12.74 7.48 17.32
CA LYS A 167 -12.74 6.03 17.56
C LYS A 167 -11.31 5.51 17.64
N ALA A 168 -10.45 5.92 16.71
CA ALA A 168 -9.08 5.46 16.56
C ALA A 168 -8.18 5.80 17.77
N GLN A 169 -8.46 6.87 18.52
CA GLN A 169 -7.70 7.21 19.74
C GLN A 169 -7.79 6.13 20.83
N ASN A 170 -8.72 5.19 20.72
CA ASN A 170 -8.81 4.03 21.61
C ASN A 170 -7.84 2.89 21.23
N ASN A 171 -7.15 2.98 20.10
CA ASN A 171 -6.09 2.06 19.73
C ASN A 171 -4.79 2.41 20.49
N PRO A 172 -4.29 1.55 21.38
CA PRO A 172 -3.09 1.86 22.17
C PRO A 172 -1.87 2.21 21.30
N ASN A 173 -1.72 1.54 20.16
CA ASN A 173 -0.58 1.74 19.26
C ASN A 173 -0.70 3.01 18.39
N LYS A 174 -1.90 3.57 18.24
CA LYS A 174 -2.17 4.75 17.39
C LYS A 174 -2.70 5.94 18.18
N ARG A 175 -2.87 5.81 19.48
CA ARG A 175 -3.53 6.80 20.33
C ARG A 175 -2.91 8.20 20.19
N ILE A 176 -1.61 8.32 20.37
CA ILE A 176 -0.91 9.61 20.27
C ILE A 176 -1.00 10.17 18.83
N ALA A 177 -0.83 9.32 17.82
CA ALA A 177 -0.94 9.72 16.42
C ALA A 177 -2.37 10.17 16.08
N ALA A 178 -3.39 9.45 16.54
CA ALA A 178 -4.79 9.83 16.36
C ALA A 178 -5.12 11.16 17.05
N MET A 179 -4.61 11.40 18.25
CA MET A 179 -4.78 12.68 18.97
C MET A 179 -4.15 13.84 18.19
N ASN A 180 -2.96 13.65 17.59
CA ASN A 180 -2.32 14.66 16.77
C ASN A 180 -3.14 15.00 15.52
N LEU A 181 -3.67 13.98 14.81
CA LEU A 181 -4.54 14.21 13.66
C LEU A 181 -5.88 14.86 14.05
N LEU A 182 -6.45 14.49 15.21
CA LEU A 182 -7.62 15.17 15.76
C LEU A 182 -7.37 16.65 16.03
N ALA A 183 -6.20 16.97 16.60
CA ALA A 183 -5.83 18.36 16.83
C ALA A 183 -5.73 19.14 15.51
N GLN A 184 -5.12 18.56 14.47
CA GLN A 184 -5.07 19.17 13.15
C GLN A 184 -6.49 19.36 12.58
N ALA A 185 -7.35 18.35 12.68
CA ALA A 185 -8.72 18.42 12.20
C ALA A 185 -9.53 19.51 12.94
N PHE A 186 -9.38 19.66 14.26
CA PHE A 186 -10.01 20.73 15.02
C PHE A 186 -9.48 22.10 14.61
N ALA A 187 -8.16 22.24 14.40
CA ALA A 187 -7.57 23.49 13.93
C ALA A 187 -8.09 23.88 12.54
N HIS A 188 -8.24 22.92 11.61
CA HIS A 188 -8.85 23.15 10.31
C HIS A 188 -10.29 23.65 10.37
N ARG A 189 -11.01 23.35 11.46
CA ARG A 189 -12.38 23.87 11.71
C ARG A 189 -12.40 25.16 12.55
N GLY A 190 -11.23 25.73 12.85
CA GLY A 190 -11.12 26.90 13.72
C GLY A 190 -11.39 26.64 15.20
N MET A 191 -11.45 25.36 15.62
CA MET A 191 -11.69 24.96 17.01
C MET A 191 -10.35 24.91 17.79
N ASN A 192 -9.68 26.06 17.89
CA ASN A 192 -8.30 26.15 18.39
C ASN A 192 -8.13 25.67 19.83
N ASP A 193 -9.11 25.90 20.69
CA ASP A 193 -9.09 25.44 22.10
C ASP A 193 -9.14 23.92 22.21
N LEU A 194 -9.92 23.26 21.35
CA LEU A 194 -9.98 21.81 21.26
C LEU A 194 -8.69 21.22 20.70
N ALA A 195 -8.14 21.86 19.67
CA ALA A 195 -6.86 21.48 19.09
C ALA A 195 -5.74 21.55 20.14
N ALA A 196 -5.64 22.67 20.87
CA ALA A 196 -4.64 22.85 21.92
C ALA A 196 -4.79 21.81 23.05
N ARG A 197 -6.00 21.53 23.50
CA ARG A 197 -6.26 20.49 24.50
C ARG A 197 -5.83 19.11 24.04
N LYS A 198 -6.14 18.73 22.79
CA LYS A 198 -5.71 17.44 22.23
C LYS A 198 -4.21 17.31 22.13
N LEU A 199 -3.50 18.36 21.74
CA LEU A 199 -2.03 18.37 21.72
C LEU A 199 -1.44 18.24 23.12
N GLN A 200 -2.03 18.89 24.13
CA GLN A 200 -1.60 18.77 25.52
C GLN A 200 -1.81 17.35 26.07
N GLU A 201 -2.96 16.71 25.76
CA GLU A 201 -3.24 15.32 26.12
C GLU A 201 -2.22 14.39 25.47
N ALA A 202 -1.96 14.52 24.16
CA ALA A 202 -1.01 13.72 23.42
C ALA A 202 0.43 13.86 23.97
N LEU A 203 0.83 15.11 24.30
CA LEU A 203 2.13 15.38 24.89
C LEU A 203 2.29 14.74 26.28
N LYS A 204 1.27 14.85 27.12
CA LYS A 204 1.25 14.24 28.46
C LYS A 204 1.40 12.72 28.38
N GLU A 205 0.66 12.05 27.49
CA GLU A 205 0.77 10.61 27.31
C GLU A 205 2.15 10.19 26.78
N LYS A 206 2.70 10.96 25.83
CA LYS A 206 4.04 10.71 25.29
C LYS A 206 5.10 10.82 26.39
N LEU A 207 5.02 11.80 27.27
CA LEU A 207 5.97 11.96 28.39
C LEU A 207 5.92 10.79 29.36
N ILE A 208 4.71 10.31 29.71
CA ILE A 208 4.54 9.12 30.55
C ILE A 208 5.16 7.90 29.89
N PHE A 209 4.89 7.66 28.62
CA PHE A 209 5.43 6.54 27.86
C PHE A 209 6.96 6.59 27.75
N ASP A 210 7.52 7.77 27.50
CA ASP A 210 8.98 7.96 27.41
C ASP A 210 9.66 7.73 28.77
N ASP A 211 9.03 8.09 29.86
CA ASP A 211 9.55 7.85 31.22
C ASP A 211 9.50 6.37 31.61
N GLU A 212 8.42 5.66 31.30
CA GLU A 212 8.32 4.21 31.44
C GLU A 212 9.38 3.48 30.60
N ALA A 213 9.59 3.90 29.35
CA ALA A 213 10.61 3.34 28.47
C ALA A 213 12.04 3.59 28.98
N LYS A 214 12.30 4.74 29.61
CA LYS A 214 13.58 5.03 30.27
C LYS A 214 13.80 4.14 31.47
N GLU A 215 12.76 3.96 32.30
CA GLU A 215 12.85 3.11 33.50
C GLU A 215 13.11 1.64 33.14
N LEU A 216 12.44 1.11 32.12
CA LEU A 216 12.68 -0.24 31.58
C LEU A 216 14.11 -0.40 31.05
N ARG A 217 14.65 0.60 30.35
CA ARG A 217 16.04 0.57 29.89
C ARG A 217 17.04 0.56 31.06
N TYR A 218 16.71 1.31 32.11
CA TYR A 218 17.55 1.37 33.31
C TYR A 218 17.56 0.05 34.09
N GLN A 219 16.42 -0.69 34.07
CA GLN A 219 16.33 -2.01 34.72
C GLN A 219 17.00 -3.12 33.92
N LEU A 220 17.21 -2.94 32.59
CA LEU A 220 17.81 -3.93 31.69
C LEU A 220 19.33 -3.76 31.51
N GLY A 221 19.91 -2.64 31.93
CA GLY A 221 21.33 -2.31 31.83
C GLY A 221 22.10 -2.62 33.07
#